data_d7934d40245f71f32a6e7496af72ba17
#
_entry.id   d7934d40245f71f32a6e7496af72ba17
#
_cell.length_a   1.000
_cell.length_b   1.000
_cell.length_c   1.000
_cell.angle_alpha   90.00
_cell.angle_beta   90.00
_cell.angle_gamma   90.00
#
_symmetry.space_group_name_H-M   'P 1'
#
loop_
_entity.id
_entity.type
_entity.pdbx_description
1 polymer ?
#
loop_
_entity_poly.entity_id
_entity_poly.type
_entity_poly.pdbx_seq_one_letter_code
_entity_poly.pdbx_strand_id
1 'polypeptide(L)'
;TVLSYMRENGVRPYDETIGKGLVRHVLIRYGFTSKELMVCLVINGETLPQEKKLVDALCKIEGMTSISVNINRKNTNVILGEETRTVWGSDYITDQIHLRDCDHDFALTDTAIAYHISPQSFYQVNPVQTEKLYSLALSYAGLTGRETVWDLYCGIGTISLFLAQKAGKVYGVEIVPQAIEDAKSNAALNGITNAS
;
A
#
# COMPACT_ATOMS: atom_id res chain seq x y z
N THR A 1 20.92 -7.09 -1.32
CA THR A 1 20.72 -7.38 0.11
C THR A 1 20.00 -8.71 0.30
N VAL A 2 18.71 -8.89 -0.15
CA VAL A 2 17.95 -10.13 0.06
C VAL A 2 18.65 -11.36 -0.56
N LEU A 3 19.11 -11.29 -1.81
CA LEU A 3 19.81 -12.39 -2.47
C LEU A 3 21.11 -12.78 -1.75
N SER A 4 21.86 -11.81 -1.23
CA SER A 4 23.08 -12.10 -0.44
C SER A 4 22.71 -12.85 0.84
N TYR A 5 21.72 -12.34 1.59
CA TYR A 5 21.20 -13.03 2.77
C TYR A 5 20.76 -14.47 2.46
N MET A 6 20.01 -14.69 1.38
CA MET A 6 19.56 -16.03 1.00
C MET A 6 20.72 -16.98 0.75
N ARG A 7 21.74 -16.55 0.01
CA ARG A 7 22.95 -17.34 -0.29
C ARG A 7 23.74 -17.69 0.98
N GLU A 8 23.98 -16.70 1.84
CA GLU A 8 24.78 -16.84 3.06
C GLU A 8 24.10 -17.71 4.12
N ASN A 9 22.77 -17.79 4.13
CA ASN A 9 22.03 -18.53 5.15
C ASN A 9 21.31 -19.79 4.59
N GLY A 10 21.67 -20.23 3.38
CA GLY A 10 21.13 -21.45 2.77
C GLY A 10 19.62 -21.40 2.49
N VAL A 11 19.06 -20.19 2.33
CA VAL A 11 17.64 -19.97 2.03
C VAL A 11 17.41 -20.20 0.55
N ARG A 12 16.59 -21.20 0.19
CA ARG A 12 16.31 -21.53 -1.21
C ARG A 12 15.14 -20.70 -1.73
N PRO A 13 15.22 -20.20 -3.00
CA PRO A 13 14.06 -19.65 -3.67
C PRO A 13 13.03 -20.76 -3.89
N TYR A 14 11.76 -20.37 -3.89
CA TYR A 14 10.66 -21.28 -4.21
C TYR A 14 10.66 -21.60 -5.70
N ASP A 15 10.51 -22.88 -6.02
CA ASP A 15 10.34 -23.37 -7.36
C ASP A 15 8.87 -23.79 -7.55
N GLU A 16 8.16 -23.03 -8.37
CA GLU A 16 6.73 -23.23 -8.64
C GLU A 16 6.43 -24.58 -9.30
N THR A 17 7.41 -25.16 -10.02
CA THR A 17 7.23 -26.43 -10.73
C THR A 17 7.16 -27.62 -9.78
N ILE A 18 7.98 -27.58 -8.72
CA ILE A 18 8.10 -28.70 -7.75
C ILE A 18 7.52 -28.36 -6.39
N GLY A 19 7.05 -27.12 -6.19
CA GLY A 19 6.46 -26.64 -4.92
C GLY A 19 7.43 -26.61 -3.75
N LYS A 20 8.74 -26.43 -3.99
CA LYS A 20 9.79 -26.49 -2.96
C LYS A 20 10.62 -25.22 -2.92
N GLY A 21 11.09 -24.88 -1.75
CA GLY A 21 11.85 -23.66 -1.46
C GLY A 21 11.11 -22.78 -0.48
N LEU A 22 11.76 -21.76 0.06
CA LEU A 22 11.20 -20.93 1.15
C LEU A 22 10.72 -19.58 0.63
N VAL A 23 11.58 -18.79 -0.03
CA VAL A 23 11.21 -17.43 -0.46
C VAL A 23 10.55 -17.49 -1.83
N ARG A 24 9.28 -17.10 -1.87
CA ARG A 24 8.46 -17.05 -3.10
C ARG A 24 8.62 -15.73 -3.83
N HIS A 25 8.38 -14.64 -3.12
CA HIS A 25 8.43 -13.30 -3.69
C HIS A 25 9.07 -12.32 -2.70
N VAL A 26 9.53 -11.20 -3.24
CA VAL A 26 9.93 -10.02 -2.46
C VAL A 26 9.12 -8.86 -3.00
N LEU A 27 8.17 -8.39 -2.18
CA LEU A 27 7.39 -7.19 -2.46
C LEU A 27 8.15 -6.00 -1.90
N ILE A 28 8.37 -4.99 -2.75
CA ILE A 28 8.99 -3.73 -2.37
C ILE A 28 8.01 -2.62 -2.67
N ARG A 29 7.74 -1.77 -1.67
CA ARG A 29 6.96 -0.56 -1.82
C ARG A 29 7.82 0.63 -1.44
N TYR A 30 7.69 1.69 -2.21
CA TYR A 30 8.40 2.93 -1.98
C TYR A 30 7.42 4.10 -2.05
N GLY A 31 7.33 4.87 -0.96
CA GLY A 31 6.54 6.09 -0.89
C GLY A 31 7.19 7.17 -1.76
N PHE A 32 6.48 7.62 -2.79
CA PHE A 32 7.05 8.57 -3.76
C PHE A 32 7.31 9.94 -3.12
N THR A 33 6.41 10.39 -2.26
CA THR A 33 6.52 11.66 -1.53
C THR A 33 7.30 11.49 -0.23
N SER A 34 6.95 10.49 0.58
CA SER A 34 7.54 10.26 1.90
C SER A 34 8.97 9.74 1.87
N LYS A 35 9.36 9.05 0.77
CA LYS A 35 10.62 8.31 0.64
C LYS A 35 10.74 7.11 1.59
N GLU A 36 9.66 6.70 2.20
CA GLU A 36 9.59 5.51 3.04
C GLU A 36 9.66 4.23 2.20
N LEU A 37 10.37 3.23 2.71
CA LEU A 37 10.61 1.96 2.04
C LEU A 37 10.04 0.81 2.87
N MET A 38 9.26 -0.05 2.22
CA MET A 38 8.76 -1.31 2.77
C MET A 38 9.35 -2.48 1.99
N VAL A 39 9.75 -3.52 2.71
CA VAL A 39 10.13 -4.82 2.14
C VAL A 39 9.31 -5.92 2.83
N CYS A 40 8.53 -6.65 2.03
CA CYS A 40 7.78 -7.82 2.49
C CYS A 40 8.28 -9.07 1.76
N LEU A 41 8.76 -10.06 2.52
CA LEU A 41 9.12 -11.36 1.96
C LEU A 41 7.92 -12.30 2.03
N VAL A 42 7.52 -12.84 0.88
CA VAL A 42 6.49 -13.88 0.79
C VAL A 42 7.17 -15.24 0.88
N ILE A 43 6.79 -16.04 1.86
CA ILE A 43 7.47 -17.31 2.15
C ILE A 43 6.52 -18.51 2.16
N ASN A 44 7.04 -19.64 1.70
CA ASN A 44 6.41 -20.96 1.82
C ASN A 44 6.86 -21.63 3.13
N GLY A 45 6.54 -21.03 4.26
CA GLY A 45 6.96 -21.46 5.58
C GLY A 45 6.45 -20.52 6.65
N GLU A 46 6.93 -20.67 7.89
CA GLU A 46 6.51 -19.82 9.02
C GLU A 46 7.56 -18.80 9.40
N THR A 47 8.83 -19.15 9.24
CA THR A 47 9.95 -18.33 9.72
C THR A 47 11.08 -18.29 8.70
N LEU A 48 11.89 -17.25 8.78
CA LEU A 48 13.12 -17.10 8.02
C LEU A 48 14.33 -17.52 8.89
N PRO A 49 15.22 -18.38 8.39
CA PRO A 49 16.47 -18.68 9.09
C PRO A 49 17.30 -17.42 9.31
N GLN A 50 17.80 -17.23 10.53
CA GLN A 50 18.62 -16.04 10.86
C GLN A 50 17.96 -14.70 10.46
N GLU A 51 16.65 -14.58 10.65
CA GLU A 51 15.82 -13.41 10.26
C GLU A 51 16.45 -12.07 10.69
N LYS A 52 17.05 -12.03 11.88
CA LYS A 52 17.74 -10.84 12.37
C LYS A 52 18.85 -10.35 11.44
N LYS A 53 19.59 -11.24 10.78
CA LYS A 53 20.64 -10.82 9.81
C LYS A 53 20.04 -10.13 8.59
N LEU A 54 18.86 -10.58 8.14
CA LEU A 54 18.15 -9.92 7.05
C LEU A 54 17.70 -8.53 7.49
N VAL A 55 17.09 -8.41 8.66
CA VAL A 55 16.64 -7.12 9.23
C VAL A 55 17.82 -6.16 9.35
N ASP A 56 18.93 -6.59 9.99
CA ASP A 56 20.12 -5.75 10.18
C ASP A 56 20.73 -5.28 8.84
N ALA A 57 20.58 -6.08 7.78
CA ALA A 57 21.07 -5.72 6.45
C ALA A 57 20.11 -4.78 5.70
N LEU A 58 18.79 -4.95 5.86
CA LEU A 58 17.78 -4.10 5.24
C LEU A 58 17.71 -2.72 5.90
N CYS A 59 17.84 -2.65 7.23
CA CYS A 59 17.85 -1.39 7.99
C CYS A 59 18.97 -0.42 7.61
N LYS A 60 19.99 -0.88 6.86
CA LYS A 60 21.05 -0.02 6.31
C LYS A 60 20.62 0.73 5.05
N ILE A 61 19.47 0.38 4.48
CA ILE A 61 18.94 1.04 3.28
C ILE A 61 18.20 2.29 3.74
N GLU A 62 18.53 3.43 3.16
CA GLU A 62 17.88 4.70 3.45
C GLU A 62 16.38 4.62 3.19
N GLY A 63 15.58 5.22 4.07
CA GLY A 63 14.13 5.21 4.00
C GLY A 63 13.47 3.92 4.51
N MET A 64 14.22 2.92 4.96
CA MET A 64 13.62 1.68 5.46
C MET A 64 12.71 1.96 6.65
N THR A 65 11.43 1.68 6.50
CA THR A 65 10.38 1.97 7.48
C THR A 65 9.66 0.71 7.92
N SER A 66 9.50 -0.27 7.02
CA SER A 66 8.72 -1.48 7.27
C SER A 66 9.43 -2.71 6.70
N ILE A 67 9.59 -3.74 7.53
CA ILE A 67 10.02 -5.07 7.09
C ILE A 67 9.01 -6.08 7.61
N SER A 68 8.43 -6.86 6.72
CA SER A 68 7.41 -7.86 7.04
C SER A 68 7.64 -9.18 6.34
N VAL A 69 6.99 -10.21 6.84
CA VAL A 69 6.93 -11.55 6.26
C VAL A 69 5.47 -11.91 6.04
N ASN A 70 5.14 -12.29 4.82
CA ASN A 70 3.83 -12.83 4.46
C ASN A 70 3.94 -14.33 4.25
N ILE A 71 3.04 -15.09 4.86
CA ILE A 71 3.02 -16.55 4.83
C ILE A 71 2.08 -17.00 3.73
N ASN A 72 2.64 -17.61 2.67
CA ASN A 72 1.85 -18.18 1.58
C ASN A 72 2.34 -19.61 1.27
N ARG A 73 1.63 -20.60 1.81
CA ARG A 73 1.90 -22.04 1.59
C ARG A 73 0.98 -22.65 0.54
N LYS A 74 -0.01 -21.88 0.05
CA LYS A 74 -0.98 -22.38 -0.93
C LYS A 74 -0.31 -22.52 -2.30
N ASN A 75 -0.52 -23.65 -2.97
CA ASN A 75 -0.06 -23.83 -4.35
C ASN A 75 -1.08 -23.21 -5.31
N THR A 76 -1.04 -21.87 -5.41
CA THR A 76 -1.90 -21.05 -6.26
C THR A 76 -1.08 -19.92 -6.87
N ASN A 77 -1.63 -19.25 -7.86
CA ASN A 77 -1.04 -18.06 -8.47
C ASN A 77 -1.20 -16.77 -7.64
N VAL A 78 -1.83 -16.86 -6.47
CA VAL A 78 -1.97 -15.72 -5.55
C VAL A 78 -0.62 -15.45 -4.90
N ILE A 79 -0.13 -14.22 -5.00
CA ILE A 79 1.19 -13.82 -4.49
C ILE A 79 1.20 -13.75 -2.96
N LEU A 80 0.26 -13.03 -2.37
CA LEU A 80 0.20 -12.83 -0.91
C LEU A 80 -0.74 -13.84 -0.25
N GLY A 81 -0.28 -14.43 0.83
CA GLY A 81 -1.12 -15.21 1.74
C GLY A 81 -1.94 -14.32 2.66
N GLU A 82 -2.78 -14.96 3.48
CA GLU A 82 -3.70 -14.26 4.40
C GLU A 82 -2.96 -13.68 5.62
N GLU A 83 -1.87 -14.29 6.04
CA GLU A 83 -1.12 -13.93 7.25
C GLU A 83 0.12 -13.11 6.90
N THR A 84 0.21 -11.92 7.51
CA THR A 84 1.39 -11.06 7.42
C THR A 84 1.81 -10.66 8.83
N ARG A 85 3.09 -10.80 9.15
CA ARG A 85 3.66 -10.32 10.42
C ARG A 85 4.74 -9.28 10.17
N THR A 86 4.70 -8.21 10.91
CA THR A 86 5.77 -7.21 10.94
C THR A 86 6.97 -7.79 11.69
N VAL A 87 8.15 -7.67 11.07
CA VAL A 87 9.42 -8.15 11.64
C VAL A 87 10.20 -7.00 12.24
N TRP A 88 10.10 -5.83 11.61
CA TRP A 88 10.75 -4.61 12.09
C TRP A 88 10.04 -3.36 11.55
N GLY A 89 10.04 -2.31 12.35
CA GLY A 89 9.43 -1.02 11.99
C GLY A 89 7.91 -1.05 12.06
N SER A 90 7.27 -0.28 11.19
CA SER A 90 5.82 -0.17 11.09
C SER A 90 5.22 -1.29 10.23
N ASP A 91 3.93 -1.55 10.39
CA ASP A 91 3.16 -2.48 9.54
C ASP A 91 2.70 -1.84 8.22
N TYR A 92 2.98 -0.56 8.03
CA TYR A 92 2.70 0.23 6.83
C TYR A 92 3.84 1.21 6.51
N ILE A 93 3.80 1.76 5.31
CA ILE A 93 4.47 3.02 4.94
C ILE A 93 3.42 4.08 4.69
N THR A 94 3.79 5.34 4.83
CA THR A 94 2.93 6.48 4.49
C THR A 94 3.32 7.03 3.12
N ASP A 95 2.34 7.41 2.31
CA ASP A 95 2.57 8.24 1.12
C ASP A 95 1.42 9.22 0.93
N GLN A 96 1.55 10.13 -0.03
CA GLN A 96 0.56 11.19 -0.27
C GLN A 96 0.16 11.25 -1.74
N ILE A 97 -1.11 11.58 -1.98
CA ILE A 97 -1.65 11.91 -3.30
C ILE A 97 -2.08 13.37 -3.26
N HIS A 98 -1.46 14.20 -4.10
CA HIS A 98 -1.76 15.64 -4.16
C HIS A 98 -2.89 15.92 -5.14
N LEU A 99 -3.71 16.89 -4.77
CA LEU A 99 -4.65 17.49 -5.71
C LEU A 99 -3.87 18.34 -6.73
N ARG A 100 -4.19 18.14 -8.02
CA ARG A 100 -3.63 18.92 -9.13
C ARG A 100 -4.66 19.89 -9.67
N ASP A 101 -4.20 21.08 -10.04
CA ASP A 101 -5.04 22.07 -10.71
C ASP A 101 -5.19 21.71 -12.19
N CYS A 102 -6.39 21.24 -12.56
CA CYS A 102 -6.70 20.79 -13.92
C CYS A 102 -6.71 21.93 -14.94
N ASP A 103 -6.98 23.16 -14.51
CA ASP A 103 -7.08 24.35 -15.38
C ASP A 103 -5.71 24.97 -15.65
N HIS A 104 -4.69 24.65 -14.85
CA HIS A 104 -3.33 25.16 -14.96
C HIS A 104 -2.29 24.04 -15.14
N ASP A 105 -2.46 23.25 -16.21
CA ASP A 105 -1.53 22.18 -16.62
C ASP A 105 -1.17 21.18 -15.49
N PHE A 106 -2.15 20.84 -14.66
CA PHE A 106 -1.95 19.96 -13.51
C PHE A 106 -0.89 20.45 -12.53
N ALA A 107 -0.81 21.74 -12.31
CA ALA A 107 0.05 22.33 -11.31
C ALA A 107 -0.21 21.71 -9.92
N LEU A 108 0.84 21.56 -9.11
CA LEU A 108 0.74 21.06 -7.75
C LEU A 108 -0.01 22.06 -6.88
N THR A 109 -0.97 21.58 -6.09
CA THR A 109 -1.63 22.38 -5.06
C THR A 109 -1.10 22.01 -3.66
N ASP A 110 -1.45 22.81 -2.65
CA ASP A 110 -1.08 22.54 -1.24
C ASP A 110 -1.96 21.45 -0.60
N THR A 111 -2.98 20.94 -1.31
CA THR A 111 -3.87 19.90 -0.80
C THR A 111 -3.34 18.53 -1.12
N ALA A 112 -3.13 17.71 -0.11
CA ALA A 112 -2.72 16.31 -0.22
C ALA A 112 -3.51 15.43 0.74
N ILE A 113 -3.71 14.18 0.36
CA ILE A 113 -4.30 13.13 1.18
C ILE A 113 -3.21 12.12 1.49
N ALA A 114 -2.95 11.88 2.77
CA ALA A 114 -2.00 10.89 3.25
C ALA A 114 -2.66 9.51 3.36
N TYR A 115 -1.90 8.45 3.08
CA TYR A 115 -2.37 7.08 3.16
C TYR A 115 -1.35 6.20 3.88
N HIS A 116 -1.83 5.37 4.79
CA HIS A 116 -1.11 4.22 5.28
C HIS A 116 -1.27 3.08 4.28
N ILE A 117 -0.17 2.50 3.86
CA ILE A 117 -0.10 1.49 2.80
C ILE A 117 0.57 0.25 3.38
N SER A 118 -0.21 -0.79 3.65
CA SER A 118 0.26 -2.08 4.12
C SER A 118 0.78 -2.96 2.95
N PRO A 119 1.43 -4.11 3.22
CA PRO A 119 1.81 -5.03 2.15
C PRO A 119 0.64 -5.51 1.30
N GLN A 120 -0.56 -5.62 1.89
CA GLN A 120 -1.77 -6.12 1.22
C GLN A 120 -2.61 -5.04 0.56
N SER A 121 -2.37 -3.75 0.87
CA SER A 121 -3.13 -2.64 0.29
C SER A 121 -2.92 -2.57 -1.23
N PHE A 122 -4.00 -2.37 -1.97
CA PHE A 122 -3.87 -1.89 -3.34
C PHE A 122 -3.53 -0.40 -3.32
N TYR A 123 -2.45 -0.02 -3.98
CA TYR A 123 -2.05 1.37 -4.16
C TYR A 123 -1.48 1.58 -5.55
N GLN A 124 -1.82 2.68 -6.21
CA GLN A 124 -1.46 2.96 -7.60
C GLN A 124 0.07 3.10 -7.75
N VAL A 125 0.63 2.40 -8.73
CA VAL A 125 2.09 2.33 -8.94
C VAL A 125 2.68 3.54 -9.68
N ASN A 126 1.85 4.37 -10.29
CA ASN A 126 2.29 5.59 -10.97
C ASN A 126 1.70 6.83 -10.29
N PRO A 127 2.34 7.37 -9.24
CA PRO A 127 1.77 8.42 -8.42
C PRO A 127 1.49 9.70 -9.22
N VAL A 128 2.38 10.07 -10.15
CA VAL A 128 2.20 11.29 -10.98
C VAL A 128 0.94 11.21 -11.83
N GLN A 129 0.69 10.06 -12.46
CA GLN A 129 -0.53 9.89 -13.26
C GLN A 129 -1.76 9.68 -12.38
N THR A 130 -1.62 9.07 -11.22
CA THR A 130 -2.70 8.92 -10.24
C THR A 130 -3.22 10.27 -9.77
N GLU A 131 -2.33 11.19 -9.41
CA GLU A 131 -2.70 12.55 -9.02
C GLU A 131 -3.49 13.27 -10.12
N LYS A 132 -3.01 13.18 -11.37
CA LYS A 132 -3.70 13.78 -12.53
C LYS A 132 -5.07 13.15 -12.77
N LEU A 133 -5.13 11.80 -12.76
CA LEU A 133 -6.39 11.07 -12.99
C LEU A 133 -7.43 11.36 -11.91
N TYR A 134 -7.03 11.36 -10.64
CA TYR A 134 -7.96 11.62 -9.54
C TYR A 134 -8.41 13.08 -9.52
N SER A 135 -7.55 14.02 -9.85
CA SER A 135 -7.90 15.43 -9.97
C SER A 135 -8.88 15.69 -11.13
N LEU A 136 -8.69 15.02 -12.28
CA LEU A 136 -9.65 15.04 -13.38
C LEU A 136 -10.99 14.44 -12.97
N ALA A 137 -10.98 13.29 -12.30
CA ALA A 137 -12.21 12.65 -11.83
C ALA A 137 -12.97 13.57 -10.88
N LEU A 138 -12.28 14.22 -9.94
CA LEU A 138 -12.86 15.20 -9.04
C LEU A 138 -13.42 16.43 -9.78
N SER A 139 -12.69 16.95 -10.77
CA SER A 139 -13.13 18.07 -11.60
C SER A 139 -14.39 17.72 -12.41
N TYR A 140 -14.39 16.57 -13.09
CA TYR A 140 -15.53 16.12 -13.89
C TYR A 140 -16.77 15.76 -13.07
N ALA A 141 -16.58 15.33 -11.83
CA ALA A 141 -17.68 15.06 -10.91
C ALA A 141 -18.49 16.32 -10.57
N GLY A 142 -17.91 17.52 -10.73
CA GLY A 142 -18.60 18.80 -10.55
C GLY A 142 -19.20 18.97 -9.15
N LEU A 143 -18.57 18.43 -8.12
CA LEU A 143 -19.11 18.39 -6.76
C LEU A 143 -19.17 19.78 -6.13
N THR A 144 -20.28 20.07 -5.46
CA THR A 144 -20.59 21.38 -4.84
C THR A 144 -20.64 21.33 -3.30
N GLY A 145 -20.35 20.17 -2.70
CA GLY A 145 -20.45 19.93 -1.26
C GLY A 145 -21.82 19.41 -0.79
N ARG A 146 -22.74 19.11 -1.70
CA ARG A 146 -24.08 18.60 -1.38
C ARG A 146 -24.33 17.18 -1.85
N GLU A 147 -23.53 16.72 -2.77
CA GLU A 147 -23.70 15.43 -3.43
C GLU A 147 -23.31 14.28 -2.51
N THR A 148 -24.01 13.16 -2.68
CA THR A 148 -23.63 11.87 -2.14
C THR A 148 -22.96 11.07 -3.25
N VAL A 149 -21.74 10.61 -2.99
CA VAL A 149 -20.93 9.84 -3.94
C VAL A 149 -20.81 8.40 -3.43
N TRP A 150 -20.85 7.43 -4.35
CA TRP A 150 -20.62 6.02 -4.09
C TRP A 150 -19.36 5.56 -4.82
N ASP A 151 -18.43 4.98 -4.05
CA ASP A 151 -17.25 4.29 -4.56
C ASP A 151 -17.44 2.80 -4.27
N LEU A 152 -17.76 2.03 -5.31
CA LEU A 152 -18.18 0.62 -5.17
C LEU A 152 -17.01 -0.36 -5.05
N TYR A 153 -15.78 0.09 -5.14
CA TYR A 153 -14.54 -0.69 -5.01
C TYR A 153 -13.46 0.15 -4.33
N CYS A 154 -13.76 0.62 -3.12
CA CYS A 154 -12.98 1.70 -2.51
C CYS A 154 -11.57 1.28 -2.04
N GLY A 155 -11.30 -0.01 -1.87
CA GLY A 155 -10.03 -0.47 -1.32
C GLY A 155 -9.70 0.19 0.02
N ILE A 156 -8.52 0.76 0.13
CA ILE A 156 -8.07 1.53 1.30
C ILE A 156 -8.57 2.99 1.28
N GLY A 157 -9.53 3.31 0.43
CA GLY A 157 -10.18 4.62 0.35
C GLY A 157 -9.47 5.64 -0.53
N THR A 158 -8.58 5.23 -1.47
CA THR A 158 -7.75 6.19 -2.20
C THR A 158 -8.56 7.23 -2.97
N ILE A 159 -9.53 6.83 -3.79
CA ILE A 159 -10.37 7.76 -4.52
C ILE A 159 -11.53 8.30 -3.67
N SER A 160 -12.08 7.49 -2.76
CA SER A 160 -13.14 7.90 -1.84
C SER A 160 -12.74 9.13 -1.03
N LEU A 161 -11.57 9.12 -0.40
CA LEU A 161 -11.08 10.22 0.43
C LEU A 161 -10.68 11.42 -0.42
N PHE A 162 -10.25 11.19 -1.66
CA PHE A 162 -9.96 12.25 -2.60
C PHE A 162 -11.25 13.00 -3.03
N LEU A 163 -12.32 12.27 -3.34
CA LEU A 163 -13.63 12.84 -3.66
C LEU A 163 -14.29 13.52 -2.45
N ALA A 164 -14.05 13.02 -1.24
CA ALA A 164 -14.56 13.59 -0.01
C ALA A 164 -14.11 15.05 0.23
N GLN A 165 -13.05 15.51 -0.46
CA GLN A 165 -12.60 16.90 -0.40
C GLN A 165 -13.67 17.88 -0.91
N LYS A 166 -14.57 17.45 -1.80
CA LYS A 166 -15.60 18.30 -2.40
C LYS A 166 -17.01 17.71 -2.35
N ALA A 167 -17.18 16.47 -1.93
CA ALA A 167 -18.49 15.82 -1.75
C ALA A 167 -19.14 16.22 -0.42
N GLY A 168 -20.46 16.23 -0.38
CA GLY A 168 -21.21 16.32 0.88
C GLY A 168 -21.06 15.04 1.69
N LYS A 169 -21.12 13.88 1.04
CA LYS A 169 -20.90 12.57 1.65
C LYS A 169 -20.35 11.58 0.62
N VAL A 170 -19.46 10.67 1.10
CA VAL A 170 -18.94 9.56 0.30
C VAL A 170 -19.24 8.23 1.02
N TYR A 171 -19.76 7.26 0.27
CA TYR A 171 -19.89 5.88 0.72
C TYR A 171 -18.90 5.00 -0.03
N GLY A 172 -17.97 4.37 0.69
CA GLY A 172 -17.06 3.38 0.16
C GLY A 172 -17.61 1.97 0.39
N VAL A 173 -17.56 1.14 -0.65
CA VAL A 173 -17.94 -0.28 -0.58
C VAL A 173 -16.75 -1.12 -0.99
N GLU A 174 -16.39 -2.08 -0.15
CA GLU A 174 -15.28 -3.00 -0.39
C GLU A 174 -15.61 -4.37 0.24
N ILE A 175 -15.24 -5.46 -0.43
CA ILE A 175 -15.50 -6.82 0.04
C ILE A 175 -14.44 -7.30 1.05
N VAL A 176 -13.25 -6.71 1.03
CA VAL A 176 -12.13 -7.09 1.90
C VAL A 176 -12.22 -6.33 3.22
N PRO A 177 -12.54 -6.98 4.36
CA PRO A 177 -12.74 -6.29 5.64
C PRO A 177 -11.51 -5.47 6.07
N GLN A 178 -10.30 -5.99 5.88
CA GLN A 178 -9.07 -5.29 6.24
C GLN A 178 -8.91 -3.98 5.46
N ALA A 179 -9.27 -3.97 4.18
CA ALA A 179 -9.19 -2.74 3.37
C ALA A 179 -10.17 -1.67 3.87
N ILE A 180 -11.34 -2.07 4.38
CA ILE A 180 -12.28 -1.14 5.03
C ILE A 180 -11.69 -0.54 6.31
N GLU A 181 -11.03 -1.34 7.16
CA GLU A 181 -10.37 -0.82 8.35
C GLU A 181 -9.21 0.13 7.99
N ASP A 182 -8.44 -0.20 6.97
CA ASP A 182 -7.40 0.68 6.43
C ASP A 182 -8.00 1.99 5.88
N ALA A 183 -9.16 1.92 5.18
CA ALA A 183 -9.86 3.12 4.66
C ALA A 183 -10.35 4.03 5.80
N LYS A 184 -10.91 3.45 6.87
CA LYS A 184 -11.32 4.22 8.07
C LYS A 184 -10.13 4.87 8.77
N SER A 185 -9.02 4.13 8.89
CA SER A 185 -7.77 4.65 9.45
C SER A 185 -7.24 5.81 8.60
N ASN A 186 -7.26 5.69 7.28
CA ASN A 186 -6.86 6.73 6.34
C ASN A 186 -7.78 7.96 6.41
N ALA A 187 -9.10 7.76 6.56
CA ALA A 187 -10.02 8.87 6.79
C ALA A 187 -9.69 9.64 8.08
N ALA A 188 -9.45 8.91 9.18
CA ALA A 188 -9.07 9.50 10.46
C ALA A 188 -7.73 10.23 10.38
N LEU A 189 -6.72 9.66 9.70
CA LEU A 189 -5.41 10.28 9.46
C LEU A 189 -5.51 11.66 8.82
N ASN A 190 -6.48 11.85 7.93
CA ASN A 190 -6.70 13.11 7.21
C ASN A 190 -7.81 13.99 7.82
N GLY A 191 -8.41 13.61 8.95
CA GLY A 191 -9.53 14.32 9.55
C GLY A 191 -10.80 14.35 8.70
N ILE A 192 -10.95 13.39 7.78
CA ILE A 192 -12.11 13.28 6.88
C ILE A 192 -13.25 12.59 7.62
N THR A 193 -14.36 13.28 7.79
CA THR A 193 -15.54 12.80 8.55
C THR A 193 -16.77 12.55 7.70
N ASN A 194 -16.75 12.93 6.44
CA ASN A 194 -17.85 12.79 5.48
C ASN A 194 -17.70 11.56 4.56
N ALA A 195 -16.74 10.68 4.83
CA ALA A 195 -16.60 9.37 4.19
C ALA A 195 -16.97 8.24 5.17
N SER A 196 -17.66 7.19 4.70
CA SER A 196 -18.10 6.05 5.53
C SER A 196 -18.25 4.75 4.74
#